data_c3b7bd04ca59b368c4cf2a82e54a7196
#
_entry.id   c3b7bd04ca59b368c4cf2a82e54a7196
#
_cell.length_a   1.000
_cell.length_b   1.000
_cell.length_c   1.000
_cell.angle_alpha   90.00
_cell.angle_beta   90.00
_cell.angle_gamma   90.00
#
_symmetry.space_group_name_H-M   'P 1'
#
loop_
_entity.id
_entity.type
_entity.pdbx_description
1 polymer ?
#
loop_
_entity_poly.entity_id
_entity_poly.type
_entity_poly.pdbx_seq_one_letter_code
_entity_poly.pdbx_strand_id
1 'polypeptide(L)'
;SFKLPNLFRRLFGEGAMNSAFIPVISGIKSKFGKNKSDEFFSLIFSSLLIFLLILLIIAEIFMPFIVKLIAPGFTDDSNKFILTVDLSRLTFPFVFFICLTSLAGAYLNTLGRFAAMALTPIILNLTIIFCLLIFLRTNDKVIVSNYLSLSISVAGFIQLSWIIFSLKRSSINLKFLSFQNPAFKNRKKEIKNFLILLAPAIIGNGAYQINLLIDMILASTLPDGSISYLYFADRVNQLPLGVLGIAISTALLPILSQHVKERNVIEANASISESIKFGIYFSVPALVGIFLLSNQIISFLFLRGEFSLEDTKLTSFALTALCFGLPAFILIKILVVPFFANEDTKTPIKVSVFSMLLNLILNLILIKEFLHVGLAIATSVSAWVNALILF
;
A
#
# COMPACT_ATOMS: atom_id res chain seq x y z
N SER A 1 7.01 7.72 -11.50
CA SER A 1 6.49 8.84 -10.67
C SER A 1 5.42 8.39 -9.68
N PHE A 2 4.31 7.75 -10.12
CA PHE A 2 3.17 7.39 -9.24
C PHE A 2 3.48 6.34 -8.16
N LYS A 3 4.48 5.48 -8.33
CA LYS A 3 4.86 4.49 -7.30
C LYS A 3 5.26 5.14 -5.97
N LEU A 4 5.93 6.29 -6.00
CA LEU A 4 6.37 7.02 -4.82
C LEU A 4 5.20 7.53 -3.95
N PRO A 5 4.23 8.30 -4.48
CA PRO A 5 3.04 8.69 -3.74
C PRO A 5 2.21 7.50 -3.24
N ASN A 6 2.10 6.45 -4.02
CA ASN A 6 1.35 5.25 -3.64
C ASN A 6 2.01 4.49 -2.46
N LEU A 7 3.32 4.52 -2.35
CA LEU A 7 4.06 3.98 -1.22
C LEU A 7 3.70 4.73 0.08
N PHE A 8 3.74 6.06 0.06
CA PHE A 8 3.33 6.87 1.21
C PHE A 8 1.85 6.65 1.57
N ARG A 9 0.98 6.54 0.57
CA ARG A 9 -0.43 6.20 0.79
C ARG A 9 -0.59 4.88 1.54
N ARG A 10 0.14 3.85 1.15
CA ARG A 10 0.08 2.53 1.80
C ARG A 10 0.69 2.54 3.20
N LEU A 11 1.82 3.24 3.39
CA LEU A 11 2.47 3.36 4.70
C LEU A 11 1.57 4.08 5.71
N PHE A 12 1.10 5.27 5.36
CA PHE A 12 0.40 6.15 6.28
C PHE A 12 -1.11 5.99 6.18
N GLY A 13 -1.66 5.83 4.96
CA GLY A 13 -3.08 5.90 4.70
C GLY A 13 -3.86 4.64 5.03
N GLU A 14 -3.33 3.47 4.68
CA GLU A 14 -4.11 2.23 4.75
C GLU A 14 -3.83 1.38 6.00
N GLY A 15 -2.72 1.56 6.67
CA GLY A 15 -2.31 0.69 7.77
C GLY A 15 -2.02 1.42 9.08
N ALA A 16 -0.91 2.17 9.13
CA ALA A 16 -0.38 2.73 10.37
C ALA A 16 -1.31 3.75 11.02
N MET A 17 -1.93 4.64 10.21
CA MET A 17 -2.82 5.67 10.73
C MET A 17 -4.07 5.06 11.37
N ASN A 18 -4.72 4.11 10.72
CA ASN A 18 -5.93 3.46 11.24
C ASN A 18 -5.63 2.68 12.52
N SER A 19 -4.56 1.88 12.54
CA SER A 19 -4.20 1.04 13.68
C SER A 19 -3.76 1.85 14.90
N ALA A 20 -3.13 3.02 14.72
CA ALA A 20 -2.71 3.87 15.83
C ALA A 20 -3.79 4.87 16.26
N PHE A 21 -4.52 5.47 15.33
CA PHE A 21 -5.46 6.55 15.63
C PHE A 21 -6.79 6.05 16.19
N ILE A 22 -7.37 4.98 15.60
CA ILE A 22 -8.70 4.49 16.00
C ILE A 22 -8.79 4.09 17.48
N PRO A 23 -7.84 3.32 18.05
CA PRO A 23 -7.90 2.98 19.48
C PRO A 23 -7.85 4.20 20.41
N VAL A 24 -6.97 5.16 20.11
CA VAL A 24 -6.81 6.36 20.93
C VAL A 24 -8.05 7.23 20.90
N ILE A 25 -8.58 7.51 19.70
CA ILE A 25 -9.74 8.38 19.55
C ILE A 25 -11.03 7.73 20.13
N SER A 26 -11.18 6.42 19.96
CA SER A 26 -12.29 5.67 20.54
C SER A 26 -12.23 5.67 22.07
N GLY A 27 -11.04 5.55 22.65
CA GLY A 27 -10.82 5.67 24.08
C GLY A 27 -11.13 7.08 24.62
N ILE A 28 -10.77 8.14 23.87
CA ILE A 28 -11.14 9.51 24.24
C ILE A 28 -12.66 9.71 24.16
N LYS A 29 -13.28 9.22 23.08
CA LYS A 29 -14.74 9.33 22.88
C LYS A 29 -15.52 8.64 24.00
N SER A 30 -15.10 7.44 24.45
CA SER A 30 -15.76 6.70 25.52
C SER A 30 -15.60 7.37 26.89
N LYS A 31 -14.42 7.95 27.17
CA LYS A 31 -14.12 8.55 28.50
C LYS A 31 -14.58 10.00 28.64
N PHE A 32 -14.49 10.80 27.58
CA PHE A 32 -14.63 12.25 27.64
C PHE A 32 -15.72 12.79 26.70
N GLY A 33 -16.39 11.91 25.94
CA GLY A 33 -17.47 12.26 25.04
C GLY A 33 -17.01 12.77 23.67
N LYS A 34 -18.03 13.03 22.79
CA LYS A 34 -17.82 13.41 21.38
C LYS A 34 -17.06 14.73 21.25
N ASN A 35 -17.40 15.76 22.01
CA ASN A 35 -16.77 17.08 21.86
C ASN A 35 -15.26 17.05 22.09
N LYS A 36 -14.81 16.23 23.05
CA LYS A 36 -13.38 16.05 23.34
C LYS A 36 -12.66 15.20 22.31
N SER A 37 -13.35 14.26 21.67
CA SER A 37 -12.80 13.52 20.55
C SER A 37 -12.69 14.40 19.30
N ASP A 38 -13.66 15.28 19.04
CA ASP A 38 -13.60 16.25 17.93
C ASP A 38 -12.44 17.25 18.11
N GLU A 39 -12.20 17.70 19.34
CA GLU A 39 -11.07 18.58 19.69
C GLU A 39 -9.72 17.87 19.45
N PHE A 40 -9.59 16.62 19.91
CA PHE A 40 -8.37 15.83 19.69
C PHE A 40 -8.14 15.54 18.21
N PHE A 41 -9.19 15.16 17.47
CA PHE A 41 -9.11 14.96 16.02
C PHE A 41 -8.64 16.22 15.31
N SER A 42 -9.22 17.37 15.62
CA SER A 42 -8.84 18.68 15.03
C SER A 42 -7.39 19.04 15.32
N LEU A 43 -6.89 18.70 16.50
CA LEU A 43 -5.51 18.93 16.92
C LEU A 43 -4.53 18.04 16.09
N ILE A 44 -4.81 16.74 16.00
CA ILE A 44 -3.96 15.81 15.21
C ILE A 44 -4.02 16.17 13.72
N PHE A 45 -5.22 16.52 13.19
CA PHE A 45 -5.39 16.93 11.80
C PHE A 45 -4.59 18.19 11.47
N SER A 46 -4.63 19.22 12.32
CA SER A 46 -3.87 20.47 12.14
C SER A 46 -2.36 20.22 12.22
N SER A 47 -1.92 19.37 13.17
CA SER A 47 -0.50 19.02 13.31
C SER A 47 0.00 18.24 12.09
N LEU A 48 -0.77 17.27 11.61
CA LEU A 48 -0.44 16.49 10.43
C LEU A 48 -0.42 17.35 9.16
N LEU A 49 -1.37 18.30 9.03
CA LEU A 49 -1.42 19.23 7.91
C LEU A 49 -0.13 20.06 7.81
N ILE A 50 0.32 20.65 8.94
CA ILE A 50 1.55 21.44 8.96
C ILE A 50 2.76 20.57 8.65
N PHE A 51 2.86 19.40 9.27
CA PHE A 51 3.95 18.45 9.01
C PHE A 51 4.01 18.04 7.53
N LEU A 52 2.87 17.67 6.93
CA LEU A 52 2.81 17.26 5.54
C LEU A 52 3.09 18.40 4.56
N LEU A 53 2.71 19.63 4.92
CA LEU A 53 3.01 20.83 4.11
C LEU A 53 4.53 21.09 4.09
N ILE A 54 5.19 21.00 5.24
CA ILE A 54 6.65 21.12 5.34
C ILE A 54 7.31 19.99 4.55
N LEU A 55 6.83 18.75 4.72
CA LEU A 55 7.35 17.59 3.99
C LEU A 55 7.20 17.75 2.48
N LEU A 56 6.05 18.27 2.02
CA LEU A 56 5.80 18.54 0.61
C LEU A 56 6.81 19.57 0.06
N ILE A 57 7.00 20.68 0.75
CA ILE A 57 7.95 21.74 0.33
C ILE A 57 9.37 21.15 0.24
N ILE A 58 9.80 20.41 1.27
CA ILE A 58 11.13 19.78 1.28
C ILE A 58 11.25 18.79 0.11
N ALA A 59 10.25 17.94 -0.09
CA ALA A 59 10.28 16.95 -1.15
C ALA A 59 10.32 17.59 -2.56
N GLU A 60 9.56 18.69 -2.79
CA GLU A 60 9.58 19.42 -4.07
C GLU A 60 10.97 20.02 -4.37
N ILE A 61 11.62 20.58 -3.35
CA ILE A 61 12.98 21.14 -3.47
C ILE A 61 13.99 20.02 -3.79
N PHE A 62 13.91 18.91 -3.03
CA PHE A 62 14.84 17.80 -3.14
C PHE A 62 14.39 16.69 -4.10
N MET A 63 13.37 16.92 -4.94
CA MET A 63 12.84 15.89 -5.86
C MET A 63 13.90 15.26 -6.77
N PRO A 64 14.85 16.00 -7.36
CA PRO A 64 15.92 15.39 -8.15
C PRO A 64 16.75 14.39 -7.34
N PHE A 65 17.06 14.71 -6.08
CA PHE A 65 17.81 13.83 -5.20
C PHE A 65 16.99 12.59 -4.83
N ILE A 66 15.69 12.75 -4.55
CA ILE A 66 14.77 11.64 -4.24
C ILE A 66 14.68 10.69 -5.44
N VAL A 67 14.52 11.22 -6.65
CA VAL A 67 14.46 10.40 -7.88
C VAL A 67 15.77 9.67 -8.11
N LYS A 68 16.92 10.33 -7.92
CA LYS A 68 18.24 9.71 -8.02
C LYS A 68 18.41 8.54 -7.02
N LEU A 69 17.88 8.67 -5.81
CA LEU A 69 17.94 7.63 -4.78
C LEU A 69 17.03 6.42 -5.11
N ILE A 70 15.84 6.68 -5.67
CA ILE A 70 14.81 5.65 -5.88
C ILE A 70 14.92 4.98 -7.25
N ALA A 71 15.48 5.69 -8.22
CA ALA A 71 15.67 5.21 -9.59
C ALA A 71 17.05 5.60 -10.13
N PRO A 72 18.16 5.09 -9.52
CA PRO A 72 19.52 5.46 -9.93
C PRO A 72 19.82 5.14 -11.39
N GLY A 73 19.27 4.06 -11.95
CA GLY A 73 19.46 3.69 -13.35
C GLY A 73 18.86 4.69 -14.36
N PHE A 74 18.00 5.63 -13.91
CA PHE A 74 17.49 6.68 -14.80
C PHE A 74 18.44 7.84 -14.97
N THR A 75 19.53 7.93 -14.17
CA THR A 75 20.53 9.00 -14.28
C THR A 75 21.39 8.88 -15.53
N ASP A 76 21.44 7.70 -16.16
CA ASP A 76 22.22 7.45 -17.37
C ASP A 76 21.56 8.09 -18.61
N ASP A 77 20.24 8.34 -18.56
CA ASP A 77 19.46 9.06 -19.57
C ASP A 77 18.92 10.37 -18.99
N SER A 78 19.55 11.48 -19.34
CA SER A 78 19.18 12.81 -18.83
C SER A 78 17.73 13.19 -19.13
N ASN A 79 17.18 12.85 -20.28
CA ASN A 79 15.79 13.17 -20.67
C ASN A 79 14.81 12.38 -19.82
N LYS A 80 15.07 11.09 -19.62
CA LYS A 80 14.25 10.21 -18.79
C LYS A 80 14.30 10.63 -17.32
N PHE A 81 15.47 11.03 -16.83
CA PHE A 81 15.64 11.54 -15.48
C PHE A 81 14.84 12.83 -15.25
N ILE A 82 15.01 13.85 -16.12
CA ILE A 82 14.28 15.13 -16.03
C ILE A 82 12.77 14.88 -16.08
N LEU A 83 12.29 14.13 -17.07
CA LEU A 83 10.88 13.78 -17.18
C LEU A 83 10.36 13.09 -15.91
N THR A 84 11.15 12.18 -15.31
CA THR A 84 10.75 11.49 -14.08
C THR A 84 10.66 12.45 -12.91
N VAL A 85 11.58 13.42 -12.80
CA VAL A 85 11.54 14.46 -11.76
C VAL A 85 10.28 15.32 -11.91
N ASP A 86 9.99 15.80 -13.12
CA ASP A 86 8.84 16.66 -13.38
C ASP A 86 7.51 15.94 -13.12
N LEU A 87 7.35 14.71 -13.60
CA LEU A 87 6.19 13.89 -13.33
C LEU A 87 6.05 13.55 -11.83
N SER A 88 7.18 13.40 -11.11
CA SER A 88 7.16 13.14 -9.68
C SER A 88 6.72 14.38 -8.89
N ARG A 89 7.16 15.57 -9.27
CA ARG A 89 6.68 16.83 -8.71
C ARG A 89 5.17 17.01 -8.89
N LEU A 90 4.65 16.71 -10.08
CA LEU A 90 3.21 16.77 -10.33
C LEU A 90 2.38 15.76 -9.53
N THR A 91 2.94 14.59 -9.23
CA THR A 91 2.22 13.53 -8.48
C THR A 91 2.41 13.61 -6.97
N PHE A 92 3.48 14.21 -6.47
CA PHE A 92 3.83 14.18 -5.05
C PHE A 92 2.83 14.92 -4.14
N PRO A 93 2.17 16.02 -4.56
CA PRO A 93 1.12 16.66 -3.76
C PRO A 93 -0.03 15.72 -3.38
N PHE A 94 -0.24 14.65 -4.13
CA PHE A 94 -1.19 13.59 -3.76
C PHE A 94 -0.93 13.01 -2.37
N VAL A 95 0.35 12.90 -1.94
CA VAL A 95 0.71 12.39 -0.60
C VAL A 95 0.10 13.26 0.50
N PHE A 96 0.19 14.58 0.34
CA PHE A 96 -0.40 15.52 1.27
C PHE A 96 -1.91 15.31 1.42
N PHE A 97 -2.62 15.25 0.30
CA PHE A 97 -4.07 15.08 0.31
C PHE A 97 -4.51 13.73 0.86
N ILE A 98 -3.87 12.64 0.43
CA ILE A 98 -4.30 11.29 0.80
C ILE A 98 -4.02 10.96 2.27
N CYS A 99 -2.94 11.46 2.87
CA CYS A 99 -2.67 11.27 4.28
C CYS A 99 -3.71 11.98 5.16
N LEU A 100 -4.10 13.20 4.80
CA LEU A 100 -5.17 13.93 5.48
C LEU A 100 -6.54 13.25 5.30
N THR A 101 -6.82 12.79 4.09
CA THR A 101 -8.03 12.02 3.75
C THR A 101 -8.12 10.75 4.61
N SER A 102 -7.01 10.03 4.78
CA SER A 102 -6.96 8.80 5.57
C SER A 102 -7.20 9.05 7.06
N LEU A 103 -6.59 10.07 7.65
CA LEU A 103 -6.83 10.44 9.05
C LEU A 103 -8.31 10.83 9.27
N ALA A 104 -8.85 11.66 8.39
CA ALA A 104 -10.23 12.11 8.48
C ALA A 104 -11.24 10.96 8.22
N GLY A 105 -10.90 10.06 7.29
CA GLY A 105 -11.65 8.83 7.03
C GLY A 105 -11.64 7.87 8.21
N ALA A 106 -10.48 7.69 8.87
CA ALA A 106 -10.36 6.90 10.11
C ALA A 106 -11.29 7.46 11.20
N TYR A 107 -11.37 8.79 11.33
CA TYR A 107 -12.28 9.41 12.28
C TYR A 107 -13.75 9.15 11.93
N LEU A 108 -14.16 9.29 10.66
CA LEU A 108 -15.51 8.96 10.20
C LEU A 108 -15.86 7.49 10.45
N ASN A 109 -14.92 6.57 10.29
CA ASN A 109 -15.11 5.16 10.57
C ASN A 109 -15.43 4.90 12.06
N THR A 110 -14.81 5.63 13.00
CA THR A 110 -15.16 5.54 14.43
C THR A 110 -16.56 6.04 14.76
N LEU A 111 -17.20 6.75 13.84
CA LEU A 111 -18.56 7.23 13.92
C LEU A 111 -19.56 6.33 13.14
N GLY A 112 -19.08 5.18 12.60
CA GLY A 112 -19.89 4.26 11.82
C GLY A 112 -20.15 4.72 10.37
N ARG A 113 -19.42 5.71 9.86
CA ARG A 113 -19.61 6.29 8.51
C ARG A 113 -18.54 5.80 7.52
N PHE A 114 -18.63 4.52 7.17
CA PHE A 114 -17.63 3.85 6.32
C PHE A 114 -17.72 4.25 4.83
N ALA A 115 -18.91 4.58 4.35
CA ALA A 115 -19.15 4.87 2.92
C ALA A 115 -18.32 6.04 2.40
N ALA A 116 -18.05 7.05 3.24
CA ALA A 116 -17.26 8.20 2.83
C ALA A 116 -15.83 7.81 2.40
N MET A 117 -15.18 6.94 3.18
CA MET A 117 -13.83 6.46 2.87
C MET A 117 -13.83 5.44 1.72
N ALA A 118 -14.86 4.60 1.61
CA ALA A 118 -15.00 3.61 0.55
C ALA A 118 -15.13 4.24 -0.85
N LEU A 119 -15.62 5.47 -0.98
CA LEU A 119 -15.72 6.21 -2.24
C LEU A 119 -14.38 6.80 -2.72
N THR A 120 -13.39 6.96 -1.85
CA THR A 120 -12.13 7.65 -2.24
C THR A 120 -11.37 6.95 -3.38
N PRO A 121 -11.23 5.61 -3.46
CA PRO A 121 -10.60 4.96 -4.62
C PRO A 121 -11.37 5.17 -5.92
N ILE A 122 -12.71 5.25 -5.84
CA ILE A 122 -13.56 5.50 -7.01
C ILE A 122 -13.29 6.90 -7.58
N ILE A 123 -13.18 7.91 -6.71
CA ILE A 123 -12.84 9.28 -7.11
C ILE A 123 -11.51 9.32 -7.85
N LEU A 124 -10.47 8.64 -7.33
CA LEU A 124 -9.17 8.57 -8.00
C LEU A 124 -9.29 7.99 -9.41
N ASN A 125 -9.95 6.83 -9.53
CA ASN A 125 -10.08 6.15 -10.81
C ASN A 125 -10.89 6.97 -11.81
N LEU A 126 -12.02 7.57 -11.40
CA LEU A 126 -12.84 8.42 -12.26
C LEU A 126 -12.08 9.66 -12.73
N THR A 127 -11.29 10.30 -11.87
CA THR A 127 -10.48 11.47 -12.25
C THR A 127 -9.42 11.10 -13.29
N ILE A 128 -8.76 9.96 -13.12
CA ILE A 128 -7.76 9.46 -14.08
C ILE A 128 -8.43 9.12 -15.42
N ILE A 129 -9.56 8.40 -15.39
CA ILE A 129 -10.32 8.05 -16.60
C ILE A 129 -10.78 9.31 -17.33
N PHE A 130 -11.32 10.29 -16.62
CA PHE A 130 -11.77 11.56 -17.20
C PHE A 130 -10.60 12.32 -17.86
N CYS A 131 -9.44 12.37 -17.20
CA CYS A 131 -8.23 12.95 -17.79
C CYS A 131 -7.85 12.22 -19.09
N LEU A 132 -7.80 10.90 -19.08
CA LEU A 132 -7.49 10.10 -20.28
C LEU A 132 -8.49 10.33 -21.42
N LEU A 133 -9.79 10.46 -21.12
CA LEU A 133 -10.81 10.74 -22.11
C LEU A 133 -10.64 12.11 -22.79
N ILE A 134 -10.22 13.13 -22.05
CA ILE A 134 -9.93 14.47 -22.61
C ILE A 134 -8.75 14.41 -23.58
N PHE A 135 -7.71 13.66 -23.24
CA PHE A 135 -6.46 13.60 -24.03
C PHE A 135 -6.38 12.42 -24.99
N LEU A 136 -7.48 11.68 -25.24
CA LEU A 136 -7.53 10.54 -26.15
C LEU A 136 -7.00 10.82 -27.58
N ARG A 137 -7.13 12.06 -28.05
CA ARG A 137 -6.72 12.48 -29.40
C ARG A 137 -5.34 13.14 -29.43
N THR A 138 -4.68 13.27 -28.30
CA THR A 138 -3.38 13.93 -28.20
C THR A 138 -2.27 12.92 -28.48
N ASN A 139 -1.49 13.16 -29.54
CA ASN A 139 -0.38 12.27 -29.94
C ASN A 139 0.90 12.53 -29.13
N ASP A 140 1.01 13.64 -28.40
CA ASP A 140 2.17 13.96 -27.59
C ASP A 140 2.13 13.21 -26.25
N LYS A 141 2.96 12.18 -26.14
CA LYS A 141 3.06 11.31 -24.95
C LYS A 141 3.54 12.07 -23.71
N VAL A 142 4.37 13.12 -23.87
CA VAL A 142 4.88 13.92 -22.75
C VAL A 142 3.75 14.78 -22.18
N ILE A 143 2.97 15.42 -23.05
CA ILE A 143 1.80 16.21 -22.64
C ILE A 143 0.82 15.31 -21.89
N VAL A 144 0.45 14.16 -22.44
CA VAL A 144 -0.48 13.22 -21.79
C VAL A 144 0.04 12.76 -20.43
N SER A 145 1.34 12.43 -20.31
CA SER A 145 1.92 12.01 -19.04
C SER A 145 1.94 13.10 -17.97
N ASN A 146 2.15 14.37 -18.36
CA ASN A 146 2.09 15.51 -17.46
C ASN A 146 0.66 15.73 -16.92
N TYR A 147 -0.34 15.75 -17.78
CA TYR A 147 -1.72 15.90 -17.35
C TYR A 147 -2.23 14.72 -16.54
N LEU A 148 -1.82 13.51 -16.90
CA LEU A 148 -2.12 12.31 -16.13
C LEU A 148 -1.50 12.38 -14.72
N SER A 149 -0.26 12.83 -14.60
CA SER A 149 0.41 13.04 -13.32
C SER A 149 -0.26 14.12 -12.48
N LEU A 150 -0.66 15.22 -13.10
CA LEU A 150 -1.42 16.29 -12.44
C LEU A 150 -2.79 15.80 -11.97
N SER A 151 -3.48 14.97 -12.78
CA SER A 151 -4.79 14.41 -12.44
C SER A 151 -4.78 13.60 -11.15
N ILE A 152 -3.66 12.97 -10.81
CA ILE A 152 -3.48 12.23 -9.55
C ILE A 152 -3.55 13.21 -8.35
N SER A 153 -2.85 14.33 -8.42
CA SER A 153 -2.87 15.34 -7.37
C SER A 153 -4.25 16.02 -7.27
N VAL A 154 -4.89 16.30 -8.40
CA VAL A 154 -6.27 16.80 -8.45
C VAL A 154 -7.24 15.80 -7.82
N ALA A 155 -7.09 14.51 -8.11
CA ALA A 155 -7.89 13.47 -7.47
C ALA A 155 -7.73 13.47 -5.95
N GLY A 156 -6.50 13.62 -5.45
CA GLY A 156 -6.23 13.76 -4.01
C GLY A 156 -6.96 14.95 -3.39
N PHE A 157 -6.94 16.09 -4.05
CA PHE A 157 -7.68 17.27 -3.62
C PHE A 157 -9.19 17.03 -3.58
N ILE A 158 -9.77 16.41 -4.61
CA ILE A 158 -11.18 16.05 -4.65
C ILE A 158 -11.53 15.05 -3.53
N GLN A 159 -10.69 14.05 -3.28
CA GLN A 159 -10.87 13.08 -2.19
C GLN A 159 -10.90 13.77 -0.82
N LEU A 160 -9.95 14.66 -0.56
CA LEU A 160 -9.91 15.42 0.69
C LEU A 160 -11.15 16.32 0.84
N SER A 161 -11.54 17.03 -0.23
CA SER A 161 -12.74 17.86 -0.26
C SER A 161 -13.99 17.05 0.04
N TRP A 162 -14.13 15.87 -0.54
CA TRP A 162 -15.22 14.92 -0.28
C TRP A 162 -15.28 14.48 1.21
N ILE A 163 -14.14 14.15 1.78
CA ILE A 163 -14.07 13.75 3.19
C ILE A 163 -14.38 14.91 4.13
N ILE A 164 -13.89 16.12 3.85
CA ILE A 164 -14.20 17.33 4.62
C ILE A 164 -15.71 17.63 4.54
N PHE A 165 -16.31 17.51 3.36
CA PHE A 165 -17.76 17.64 3.20
C PHE A 165 -18.51 16.61 4.05
N SER A 166 -18.05 15.36 4.06
CA SER A 166 -18.64 14.28 4.85
C SER A 166 -18.51 14.51 6.37
N LEU A 167 -17.39 15.11 6.82
CA LEU A 167 -17.22 15.55 8.21
C LEU A 167 -18.22 16.62 8.60
N LYS A 168 -18.37 17.68 7.76
CA LYS A 168 -19.35 18.73 7.99
C LYS A 168 -20.78 18.19 8.07
N ARG A 169 -21.15 17.26 7.17
CA ARG A 169 -22.47 16.59 7.19
C ARG A 169 -22.67 15.72 8.43
N SER A 170 -21.59 15.35 9.12
CA SER A 170 -21.61 14.60 10.38
C SER A 170 -21.61 15.50 11.62
N SER A 171 -21.85 16.81 11.43
CA SER A 171 -21.81 17.83 12.50
C SER A 171 -20.45 17.86 13.23
N ILE A 172 -19.37 17.66 12.48
CA ILE A 172 -17.99 17.76 12.96
C ILE A 172 -17.39 19.04 12.34
N ASN A 173 -17.18 20.03 13.19
CA ASN A 173 -16.51 21.26 12.78
C ASN A 173 -15.01 21.13 13.02
N LEU A 174 -14.25 20.98 11.93
CA LEU A 174 -12.80 21.06 11.97
C LEU A 174 -12.39 22.46 12.44
N LYS A 175 -11.70 22.52 13.55
CA LYS A 175 -11.06 23.75 14.05
C LYS A 175 -9.57 23.64 13.80
N PHE A 176 -9.00 24.57 13.05
CA PHE A 176 -7.56 24.66 12.93
C PHE A 176 -6.97 25.14 14.25
N LEU A 177 -6.31 24.21 14.95
CA LEU A 177 -5.73 24.48 16.26
C LEU A 177 -4.21 24.69 16.10
N SER A 178 -3.74 25.85 16.58
CA SER A 178 -2.31 26.14 16.67
C SER A 178 -1.64 25.29 17.74
N PHE A 179 -0.34 25.02 17.59
CA PHE A 179 0.48 24.35 18.63
C PHE A 179 0.49 25.09 19.99
N GLN A 180 0.17 26.39 19.99
CA GLN A 180 0.04 27.19 21.21
C GLN A 180 -1.31 27.00 21.92
N ASN A 181 -2.25 26.26 21.31
CA ASN A 181 -3.56 26.04 21.91
C ASN A 181 -3.44 25.23 23.22
N PRO A 182 -4.13 25.64 24.30
CA PRO A 182 -4.14 24.91 25.57
C PRO A 182 -4.54 23.43 25.43
N ALA A 183 -5.34 23.08 24.42
CA ALA A 183 -5.69 21.70 24.11
C ALA A 183 -4.46 20.81 23.86
N PHE A 184 -3.40 21.37 23.25
CA PHE A 184 -2.16 20.63 23.00
C PHE A 184 -1.47 20.25 24.33
N LYS A 185 -1.44 21.18 25.28
CA LYS A 185 -0.83 20.98 26.59
C LYS A 185 -1.63 19.99 27.45
N ASN A 186 -2.96 20.08 27.38
CA ASN A 186 -3.90 19.26 28.13
C ASN A 186 -4.00 17.82 27.61
N ARG A 187 -3.62 17.57 26.35
CA ARG A 187 -3.71 16.25 25.68
C ARG A 187 -2.34 15.62 25.38
N LYS A 188 -1.29 16.10 26.04
CA LYS A 188 0.08 15.62 25.79
C LYS A 188 0.23 14.10 26.01
N LYS A 189 -0.52 13.51 26.94
CA LYS A 189 -0.50 12.07 27.23
C LYS A 189 -1.10 11.27 26.08
N GLU A 190 -2.25 11.69 25.55
CA GLU A 190 -2.95 11.04 24.45
C GLU A 190 -2.17 11.17 23.13
N ILE A 191 -1.55 12.32 22.88
CA ILE A 191 -0.65 12.54 21.74
C ILE A 191 0.56 11.60 21.84
N LYS A 192 1.19 11.52 23.01
CA LYS A 192 2.31 10.60 23.24
C LYS A 192 1.89 9.15 22.98
N ASN A 193 0.73 8.72 23.48
CA ASN A 193 0.21 7.38 23.24
C ASN A 193 -0.04 7.12 21.75
N PHE A 194 -0.60 8.09 21.04
CA PHE A 194 -0.78 7.99 19.60
C PHE A 194 0.56 7.79 18.86
N LEU A 195 1.58 8.59 19.18
CA LEU A 195 2.90 8.47 18.57
C LEU A 195 3.61 7.15 18.92
N ILE A 196 3.43 6.66 20.16
CA ILE A 196 3.97 5.35 20.59
C ILE A 196 3.32 4.20 19.79
N LEU A 197 2.04 4.30 19.48
CA LEU A 197 1.35 3.29 18.65
C LEU A 197 1.66 3.45 17.16
N LEU A 198 1.86 4.67 16.69
CA LEU A 198 2.12 4.98 15.28
C LEU A 198 3.49 4.45 14.84
N ALA A 199 4.54 4.59 15.66
CA ALA A 199 5.89 4.20 15.28
C ALA A 199 6.02 2.69 14.97
N PRO A 200 5.58 1.74 15.84
CA PRO A 200 5.58 0.31 15.51
C PRO A 200 4.68 -0.04 14.32
N ALA A 201 3.54 0.65 14.16
CA ALA A 201 2.64 0.43 13.04
C ALA A 201 3.27 0.84 11.69
N ILE A 202 4.03 1.93 11.66
CA ILE A 202 4.82 2.32 10.48
C ILE A 202 5.90 1.27 10.19
N ILE A 203 6.62 0.79 11.21
CA ILE A 203 7.68 -0.21 11.02
C ILE A 203 7.10 -1.53 10.51
N GLY A 204 6.00 -1.99 11.12
CA GLY A 204 5.36 -3.25 10.73
C GLY A 204 4.83 -3.26 9.29
N ASN A 205 4.15 -2.19 8.89
CA ASN A 205 3.70 -2.03 7.51
C ASN A 205 4.85 -1.62 6.56
N GLY A 206 5.90 -1.00 7.11
CA GLY A 206 7.03 -0.46 6.37
C GLY A 206 7.92 -1.53 5.75
N ALA A 207 8.12 -2.66 6.41
CA ALA A 207 9.00 -3.73 5.92
C ALA A 207 8.60 -4.18 4.50
N TYR A 208 7.31 -4.40 4.26
CA TYR A 208 6.82 -4.73 2.93
C TYR A 208 7.02 -3.60 1.92
N GLN A 209 6.81 -2.35 2.34
CA GLN A 209 6.98 -1.18 1.46
C GLN A 209 8.47 -0.93 1.14
N ILE A 210 9.37 -1.18 2.08
CA ILE A 210 10.83 -1.11 1.85
C ILE A 210 11.25 -2.16 0.83
N ASN A 211 10.72 -3.38 0.90
CA ASN A 211 10.98 -4.41 -0.11
C ASN A 211 10.58 -3.95 -1.52
N LEU A 212 9.36 -3.38 -1.66
CA LEU A 212 8.90 -2.83 -2.94
C LEU A 212 9.77 -1.67 -3.45
N LEU A 213 10.35 -0.86 -2.53
CA LEU A 213 11.31 0.18 -2.89
C LEU A 213 12.62 -0.42 -3.42
N ILE A 214 13.16 -1.41 -2.73
CA ILE A 214 14.38 -2.11 -3.14
C ILE A 214 14.18 -2.72 -4.54
N ASP A 215 13.08 -3.42 -4.76
CA ASP A 215 12.75 -3.99 -6.06
C ASP A 215 12.66 -2.91 -7.14
N MET A 216 12.10 -1.73 -6.83
CA MET A 216 12.02 -0.62 -7.76
C MET A 216 13.41 0.00 -8.06
N ILE A 217 14.26 0.15 -7.05
CA ILE A 217 15.63 0.65 -7.22
C ILE A 217 16.39 -0.29 -8.16
N LEU A 218 16.36 -1.59 -7.89
CA LEU A 218 17.02 -2.60 -8.71
C LEU A 218 16.42 -2.67 -10.13
N ALA A 219 15.08 -2.64 -10.25
CA ALA A 219 14.43 -2.65 -11.55
C ALA A 219 14.72 -1.39 -12.38
N SER A 220 15.11 -0.26 -11.76
CA SER A 220 15.47 0.96 -12.48
C SER A 220 16.80 0.83 -13.26
N THR A 221 17.68 -0.09 -12.84
CA THR A 221 18.97 -0.35 -13.49
C THR A 221 18.86 -1.35 -14.65
N LEU A 222 17.68 -1.89 -14.89
CA LEU A 222 17.38 -2.84 -15.95
C LEU A 222 16.93 -2.14 -17.24
N PRO A 223 16.91 -2.84 -18.38
CA PRO A 223 16.41 -2.31 -19.65
C PRO A 223 15.01 -1.69 -19.50
N ASP A 224 14.72 -0.75 -20.39
CA ASP A 224 13.43 -0.05 -20.44
C ASP A 224 12.25 -1.01 -20.49
N GLY A 225 11.17 -0.66 -19.80
CA GLY A 225 9.99 -1.50 -19.67
C GLY A 225 10.00 -2.42 -18.45
N SER A 226 11.17 -2.80 -17.88
CA SER A 226 11.29 -3.77 -16.78
C SER A 226 10.39 -3.45 -15.56
N ILE A 227 10.34 -2.18 -15.16
CA ILE A 227 9.44 -1.72 -14.07
C ILE A 227 7.98 -1.92 -14.43
N SER A 228 7.61 -1.68 -15.70
CA SER A 228 6.25 -1.83 -16.18
C SER A 228 5.84 -3.29 -16.27
N TYR A 229 6.72 -4.16 -16.77
CA TYR A 229 6.46 -5.60 -16.86
C TYR A 229 6.18 -6.20 -15.48
N LEU A 230 7.02 -5.90 -14.49
CA LEU A 230 6.80 -6.31 -13.11
C LEU A 230 5.49 -5.74 -12.53
N TYR A 231 5.17 -4.48 -12.84
CA TYR A 231 3.95 -3.85 -12.35
C TYR A 231 2.69 -4.52 -12.91
N PHE A 232 2.62 -4.80 -14.21
CA PHE A 232 1.47 -5.46 -14.83
C PHE A 232 1.35 -6.92 -14.37
N ALA A 233 2.47 -7.65 -14.27
CA ALA A 233 2.50 -9.01 -13.76
C ALA A 233 2.00 -9.08 -12.30
N ASP A 234 2.49 -8.19 -11.43
CA ASP A 234 2.06 -8.10 -10.03
C ASP A 234 0.56 -7.79 -9.90
N ARG A 235 0.00 -6.93 -10.75
CA ARG A 235 -1.44 -6.63 -10.75
C ARG A 235 -2.31 -7.85 -11.00
N VAL A 236 -1.91 -8.70 -11.95
CA VAL A 236 -2.63 -9.96 -12.22
C VAL A 236 -2.47 -10.93 -11.05
N ASN A 237 -1.26 -11.09 -10.54
CA ASN A 237 -0.96 -11.98 -9.39
C ASN A 237 -1.70 -11.54 -8.10
N GLN A 238 -1.94 -10.25 -7.91
CA GLN A 238 -2.68 -9.72 -6.75
C GLN A 238 -4.18 -10.05 -6.78
N LEU A 239 -4.79 -10.40 -7.90
CA LEU A 239 -6.21 -10.70 -7.97
C LEU A 239 -6.59 -11.94 -7.13
N PRO A 240 -5.99 -13.12 -7.33
CA PRO A 240 -6.27 -14.28 -6.48
C PRO A 240 -5.86 -14.02 -5.01
N LEU A 241 -4.73 -13.35 -4.78
CA LEU A 241 -4.28 -13.02 -3.43
C LEU A 241 -5.29 -12.15 -2.68
N GLY A 242 -5.83 -11.14 -3.33
CA GLY A 242 -6.82 -10.23 -2.75
C GLY A 242 -8.14 -10.94 -2.42
N VAL A 243 -8.64 -11.76 -3.34
CA VAL A 243 -9.91 -12.47 -3.15
C VAL A 243 -9.77 -13.58 -2.11
N LEU A 244 -8.72 -14.39 -2.17
CA LEU A 244 -8.56 -15.57 -1.31
C LEU A 244 -7.83 -15.24 0.00
N GLY A 245 -6.61 -14.71 -0.09
CA GLY A 245 -5.75 -14.53 1.07
C GLY A 245 -6.32 -13.54 2.08
N ILE A 246 -6.85 -12.40 1.62
CA ILE A 246 -7.43 -11.37 2.48
C ILE A 246 -8.77 -11.86 3.05
N ALA A 247 -9.64 -12.49 2.25
CA ALA A 247 -10.94 -12.97 2.73
C ALA A 247 -10.77 -14.03 3.82
N ILE A 248 -9.92 -15.06 3.59
CA ILE A 248 -9.67 -16.13 4.56
C ILE A 248 -9.08 -15.55 5.86
N SER A 249 -8.04 -14.72 5.77
CA SER A 249 -7.39 -14.15 6.97
C SER A 249 -8.31 -13.24 7.77
N THR A 250 -9.17 -12.46 7.10
CA THR A 250 -10.13 -11.58 7.76
C THR A 250 -11.23 -12.36 8.46
N ALA A 251 -11.69 -13.48 7.88
CA ALA A 251 -12.68 -14.35 8.50
C ALA A 251 -12.09 -15.18 9.66
N LEU A 252 -10.84 -15.63 9.53
CA LEU A 252 -10.17 -16.47 10.52
C LEU A 252 -9.86 -15.71 11.82
N LEU A 253 -9.45 -14.43 11.73
CA LEU A 253 -8.97 -13.67 12.89
C LEU A 253 -9.97 -13.59 14.06
N PRO A 254 -11.26 -13.23 13.88
CA PRO A 254 -12.20 -13.18 14.97
C PRO A 254 -12.49 -14.57 15.55
N ILE A 255 -12.64 -15.59 14.72
CA ILE A 255 -12.90 -16.98 15.12
C ILE A 255 -11.76 -17.48 16.00
N LEU A 256 -10.52 -17.32 15.52
CA LEU A 256 -9.35 -17.78 16.25
C LEU A 256 -9.12 -16.99 17.54
N SER A 257 -9.35 -15.68 17.53
CA SER A 257 -9.25 -14.85 18.74
C SER A 257 -10.26 -15.27 19.82
N GLN A 258 -11.45 -15.75 19.42
CA GLN A 258 -12.42 -16.30 20.35
C GLN A 258 -11.92 -17.62 20.94
N HIS A 259 -11.50 -18.59 20.13
CA HIS A 259 -10.98 -19.88 20.61
C HIS A 259 -9.76 -19.73 21.52
N VAL A 260 -8.86 -18.79 21.21
CA VAL A 260 -7.70 -18.47 22.08
C VAL A 260 -8.16 -17.95 23.45
N LYS A 261 -9.14 -17.04 23.50
CA LYS A 261 -9.70 -16.53 24.77
C LYS A 261 -10.40 -17.62 25.59
N GLU A 262 -11.11 -18.53 24.92
CA GLU A 262 -11.79 -19.67 25.52
C GLU A 262 -10.82 -20.81 25.88
N ARG A 263 -9.53 -20.68 25.54
CA ARG A 263 -8.49 -21.71 25.69
C ARG A 263 -8.83 -23.04 25.00
N ASN A 264 -9.62 -22.98 23.95
CA ASN A 264 -10.00 -24.14 23.16
C ASN A 264 -8.98 -24.41 22.05
N VAL A 265 -7.87 -25.07 22.41
CA VAL A 265 -6.75 -25.34 21.49
C VAL A 265 -7.15 -26.26 20.34
N ILE A 266 -8.11 -27.19 20.57
CA ILE A 266 -8.55 -28.16 19.55
C ILE A 266 -9.26 -27.41 18.42
N GLU A 267 -10.25 -26.59 18.74
CA GLU A 267 -10.99 -25.81 17.75
C GLU A 267 -10.11 -24.73 17.09
N ALA A 268 -9.18 -24.13 17.83
CA ALA A 268 -8.21 -23.20 17.27
C ALA A 268 -7.35 -23.87 16.18
N ASN A 269 -6.79 -25.04 16.47
CA ASN A 269 -5.98 -25.80 15.50
C ASN A 269 -6.80 -26.31 14.32
N ALA A 270 -8.04 -26.72 14.55
CA ALA A 270 -8.96 -27.12 13.49
C ALA A 270 -9.24 -25.96 12.53
N SER A 271 -9.55 -24.77 13.05
CA SER A 271 -9.80 -23.57 12.25
C SER A 271 -8.57 -23.14 11.42
N ILE A 272 -7.37 -23.22 11.99
CA ILE A 272 -6.12 -22.96 11.26
C ILE A 272 -5.92 -23.97 10.14
N SER A 273 -6.02 -25.27 10.46
CA SER A 273 -5.85 -26.37 9.48
C SER A 273 -6.84 -26.27 8.33
N GLU A 274 -8.10 -25.99 8.62
CA GLU A 274 -9.14 -25.78 7.60
C GLU A 274 -8.81 -24.60 6.70
N SER A 275 -8.42 -23.46 7.29
CA SER A 275 -8.02 -22.26 6.54
C SER A 275 -6.83 -22.50 5.63
N ILE A 276 -5.82 -23.28 6.09
CA ILE A 276 -4.67 -23.66 5.27
C ILE A 276 -5.10 -24.57 4.10
N LYS A 277 -5.94 -25.57 4.38
CA LYS A 277 -6.49 -26.45 3.33
C LYS A 277 -7.26 -25.67 2.28
N PHE A 278 -8.11 -24.74 2.70
CA PHE A 278 -8.85 -23.83 1.81
C PHE A 278 -7.90 -22.97 1.00
N GLY A 279 -6.91 -22.37 1.65
CA GLY A 279 -5.88 -21.55 0.98
C GLY A 279 -5.15 -22.32 -0.11
N ILE A 280 -4.70 -23.53 0.16
CA ILE A 280 -4.00 -24.39 -0.80
C ILE A 280 -4.96 -24.85 -1.92
N TYR A 281 -6.16 -25.29 -1.55
CA TYR A 281 -7.17 -25.82 -2.49
C TYR A 281 -7.50 -24.83 -3.62
N PHE A 282 -7.56 -23.52 -3.31
CA PHE A 282 -7.84 -22.49 -4.32
C PHE A 282 -6.58 -21.91 -4.94
N SER A 283 -5.49 -21.78 -4.20
CA SER A 283 -4.26 -21.17 -4.71
C SER A 283 -3.52 -22.03 -5.72
N VAL A 284 -3.54 -23.38 -5.54
CA VAL A 284 -2.86 -24.29 -6.49
C VAL A 284 -3.54 -24.28 -7.87
N PRO A 285 -4.86 -24.43 -8.02
CA PRO A 285 -5.49 -24.27 -9.33
C PRO A 285 -5.29 -22.89 -9.94
N ALA A 286 -5.31 -21.82 -9.12
CA ALA A 286 -5.03 -20.47 -9.60
C ALA A 286 -3.60 -20.33 -10.13
N LEU A 287 -2.60 -20.91 -9.41
CA LEU A 287 -1.22 -20.97 -9.87
C LEU A 287 -1.14 -21.70 -11.21
N VAL A 288 -1.72 -22.91 -11.31
CA VAL A 288 -1.69 -23.71 -12.55
C VAL A 288 -2.36 -22.96 -13.70
N GLY A 289 -3.51 -22.35 -13.47
CA GLY A 289 -4.21 -21.55 -14.48
C GLY A 289 -3.38 -20.35 -14.97
N ILE A 290 -2.77 -19.60 -14.04
CA ILE A 290 -1.89 -18.47 -14.39
C ILE A 290 -0.63 -18.97 -15.12
N PHE A 291 -0.01 -20.04 -14.63
CA PHE A 291 1.18 -20.61 -15.24
C PHE A 291 0.96 -21.04 -16.71
N LEU A 292 -0.11 -21.77 -16.97
CA LEU A 292 -0.43 -22.26 -18.31
C LEU A 292 -0.93 -21.14 -19.24
N LEU A 293 -1.64 -20.17 -18.72
CA LEU A 293 -2.32 -19.13 -19.50
C LEU A 293 -1.70 -17.74 -19.35
N SER A 294 -0.50 -17.61 -18.78
CA SER A 294 0.14 -16.31 -18.49
C SER A 294 0.18 -15.40 -19.72
N ASN A 295 0.63 -15.94 -20.86
CA ASN A 295 0.71 -15.16 -22.11
C ASN A 295 -0.67 -14.75 -22.63
N GLN A 296 -1.66 -15.64 -22.57
CA GLN A 296 -3.03 -15.37 -23.00
C GLN A 296 -3.71 -14.34 -22.08
N ILE A 297 -3.50 -14.45 -20.76
CA ILE A 297 -4.03 -13.50 -19.77
C ILE A 297 -3.46 -12.10 -20.02
N ILE A 298 -2.13 -11.98 -20.15
CA ILE A 298 -1.47 -10.70 -20.40
C ILE A 298 -1.90 -10.14 -21.76
N SER A 299 -1.94 -10.97 -22.81
CA SER A 299 -2.40 -10.56 -24.13
C SER A 299 -3.84 -10.02 -24.09
N PHE A 300 -4.75 -10.76 -23.48
CA PHE A 300 -6.16 -10.36 -23.38
C PHE A 300 -6.35 -9.05 -22.62
N LEU A 301 -5.61 -8.87 -21.51
CA LEU A 301 -5.78 -7.70 -20.65
C LEU A 301 -5.07 -6.45 -21.19
N PHE A 302 -3.88 -6.59 -21.79
CA PHE A 302 -2.99 -5.45 -22.02
C PHE A 302 -2.52 -5.28 -23.47
N LEU A 303 -2.60 -6.29 -24.35
CA LEU A 303 -2.12 -6.19 -25.74
C LEU A 303 -3.01 -5.24 -26.55
N ARG A 304 -2.76 -3.93 -26.41
CA ARG A 304 -3.44 -2.86 -27.13
C ARG A 304 -2.63 -1.56 -27.06
N GLY A 305 -2.84 -0.70 -28.05
CA GLY A 305 -2.13 0.59 -28.14
C GLY A 305 -0.62 0.40 -28.23
N GLU A 306 0.10 0.95 -27.29
CA GLU A 306 1.58 0.90 -27.26
C GLU A 306 2.14 -0.39 -26.63
N PHE A 307 1.29 -1.23 -26.04
CA PHE A 307 1.75 -2.48 -25.41
C PHE A 307 1.92 -3.55 -26.49
N SER A 308 3.16 -3.90 -26.81
CA SER A 308 3.54 -4.77 -27.92
C SER A 308 3.44 -6.25 -27.58
N LEU A 309 3.63 -7.11 -28.59
CA LEU A 309 3.76 -8.56 -28.40
C LEU A 309 5.02 -8.92 -27.58
N GLU A 310 6.09 -8.15 -27.71
CA GLU A 310 7.30 -8.33 -26.92
C GLU A 310 7.06 -7.98 -25.45
N ASP A 311 6.39 -6.85 -25.16
CA ASP A 311 5.97 -6.49 -23.81
C ASP A 311 5.07 -7.55 -23.20
N THR A 312 4.17 -8.15 -23.99
CA THR A 312 3.32 -9.25 -23.56
C THR A 312 4.16 -10.44 -23.12
N LYS A 313 5.13 -10.84 -23.91
CA LYS A 313 6.02 -11.97 -23.61
C LYS A 313 6.86 -11.72 -22.36
N LEU A 314 7.49 -10.55 -22.25
CA LEU A 314 8.32 -10.17 -21.10
C LEU A 314 7.50 -10.07 -19.81
N THR A 315 6.30 -9.50 -19.89
CA THR A 315 5.36 -9.44 -18.75
C THR A 315 4.86 -10.83 -18.35
N SER A 316 4.60 -11.72 -19.32
CA SER A 316 4.15 -13.08 -19.02
C SER A 316 5.21 -13.91 -18.33
N PHE A 317 6.50 -13.75 -18.66
CA PHE A 317 7.59 -14.41 -17.94
C PHE A 317 7.66 -13.95 -16.48
N ALA A 318 7.53 -12.65 -16.22
CA ALA A 318 7.46 -12.12 -14.86
C ALA A 318 6.23 -12.65 -14.09
N LEU A 319 5.07 -12.73 -14.75
CA LEU A 319 3.85 -13.29 -14.17
C LEU A 319 4.02 -14.78 -13.83
N THR A 320 4.61 -15.55 -14.73
CA THR A 320 4.92 -16.97 -14.51
C THR A 320 5.84 -17.15 -13.31
N ALA A 321 6.87 -16.32 -13.14
CA ALA A 321 7.74 -16.36 -11.99
C ALA A 321 7.02 -15.99 -10.68
N LEU A 322 6.16 -14.96 -10.69
CA LEU A 322 5.37 -14.53 -9.53
C LEU A 322 4.30 -15.54 -9.12
N CYS A 323 3.68 -16.23 -10.08
CA CYS A 323 2.60 -17.17 -9.76
C CYS A 323 3.06 -18.35 -8.91
N PHE A 324 4.33 -18.79 -9.01
CA PHE A 324 4.89 -19.79 -8.12
C PHE A 324 4.91 -19.35 -6.65
N GLY A 325 4.96 -18.05 -6.39
CA GLY A 325 4.84 -17.49 -5.04
C GLY A 325 3.40 -17.38 -4.53
N LEU A 326 2.39 -17.51 -5.41
CA LEU A 326 0.99 -17.26 -5.06
C LEU A 326 0.48 -18.10 -3.87
N PRO A 327 0.70 -19.43 -3.80
CA PRO A 327 0.29 -20.19 -2.62
C PRO A 327 1.00 -19.72 -1.35
N ALA A 328 2.29 -19.38 -1.44
CA ALA A 328 3.04 -18.86 -0.30
C ALA A 328 2.51 -17.52 0.18
N PHE A 329 2.19 -16.58 -0.73
CA PHE A 329 1.58 -15.30 -0.36
C PHE A 329 0.26 -15.45 0.36
N ILE A 330 -0.59 -16.40 -0.08
CA ILE A 330 -1.88 -16.71 0.56
C ILE A 330 -1.63 -17.36 1.93
N LEU A 331 -0.72 -18.33 2.02
CA LEU A 331 -0.35 -18.97 3.27
C LEU A 331 0.19 -17.99 4.30
N ILE A 332 1.06 -17.04 3.92
CA ILE A 332 1.56 -16.01 4.83
C ILE A 332 0.39 -15.23 5.46
N LYS A 333 -0.63 -14.86 4.66
CA LYS A 333 -1.81 -14.15 5.18
C LYS A 333 -2.58 -14.96 6.22
N ILE A 334 -2.64 -16.26 6.06
CA ILE A 334 -3.32 -17.19 6.98
C ILE A 334 -2.45 -17.43 8.22
N LEU A 335 -1.16 -17.74 8.03
CA LEU A 335 -0.23 -18.14 9.10
C LEU A 335 0.14 -17.01 10.06
N VAL A 336 -0.01 -15.76 9.66
CA VAL A 336 0.19 -14.60 10.54
C VAL A 336 -0.97 -14.44 11.54
N VAL A 337 -2.17 -14.93 11.23
CA VAL A 337 -3.37 -14.77 12.07
C VAL A 337 -3.21 -15.39 13.46
N PRO A 338 -2.68 -16.61 13.64
CA PRO A 338 -2.42 -17.19 14.96
C PRO A 338 -1.55 -16.34 15.87
N PHE A 339 -0.52 -15.71 15.32
CA PHE A 339 0.35 -14.80 16.07
C PHE A 339 -0.42 -13.58 16.55
N PHE A 340 -1.23 -12.98 15.67
CA PHE A 340 -2.05 -11.81 16.02
C PHE A 340 -3.14 -12.15 17.04
N ALA A 341 -3.76 -13.34 16.94
CA ALA A 341 -4.74 -13.80 17.92
C ALA A 341 -4.13 -13.99 19.32
N ASN A 342 -2.84 -14.32 19.40
CA ASN A 342 -2.05 -14.41 20.64
C ASN A 342 -1.33 -13.10 21.01
N GLU A 343 -1.65 -11.98 20.36
CA GLU A 343 -1.03 -10.65 20.57
C GLU A 343 0.47 -10.61 20.28
N ASP A 344 1.03 -11.63 19.60
CA ASP A 344 2.41 -11.66 19.16
C ASP A 344 2.56 -11.02 17.79
N THR A 345 2.85 -9.74 17.76
CA THR A 345 3.18 -9.01 16.53
C THR A 345 4.66 -9.05 16.17
N LYS A 346 5.52 -9.44 17.13
CA LYS A 346 6.98 -9.39 16.97
C LYS A 346 7.52 -10.49 16.07
N THR A 347 7.00 -11.71 16.23
CA THR A 347 7.45 -12.87 15.43
C THR A 347 7.19 -12.69 13.94
N PRO A 348 5.98 -12.34 13.47
CA PRO A 348 5.75 -12.06 12.05
C PRO A 348 6.63 -10.94 11.49
N ILE A 349 6.90 -9.88 12.26
CA ILE A 349 7.78 -8.80 11.83
C ILE A 349 9.22 -9.30 11.64
N LYS A 350 9.76 -10.07 12.59
CA LYS A 350 11.11 -10.64 12.45
C LYS A 350 11.24 -11.54 11.23
N VAL A 351 10.26 -12.42 11.00
CA VAL A 351 10.22 -13.30 9.83
C VAL A 351 10.14 -12.49 8.53
N SER A 352 9.31 -11.45 8.50
CA SER A 352 9.19 -10.56 7.34
C SER A 352 10.50 -9.82 7.04
N VAL A 353 11.21 -9.33 8.06
CA VAL A 353 12.52 -8.67 7.89
C VAL A 353 13.56 -9.66 7.38
N PHE A 354 13.61 -10.88 7.93
CA PHE A 354 14.50 -11.94 7.43
C PHE A 354 14.22 -12.26 5.96
N SER A 355 12.95 -12.44 5.60
CA SER A 355 12.55 -12.73 4.21
C SER A 355 12.86 -11.57 3.27
N MET A 356 12.76 -10.33 3.72
CA MET A 356 13.16 -9.14 2.97
C MET A 356 14.67 -9.13 2.69
N LEU A 357 15.50 -9.46 3.69
CA LEU A 357 16.95 -9.57 3.49
C LEU A 357 17.32 -10.70 2.52
N LEU A 358 16.65 -11.85 2.64
CA LEU A 358 16.82 -12.95 1.70
C LEU A 358 16.41 -12.53 0.28
N ASN A 359 15.28 -11.85 0.13
CA ASN A 359 14.82 -11.32 -1.15
C ASN A 359 15.87 -10.39 -1.77
N LEU A 360 16.44 -9.46 -0.99
CA LEU A 360 17.50 -8.56 -1.45
C LEU A 360 18.72 -9.33 -1.97
N ILE A 361 19.18 -10.36 -1.22
CA ILE A 361 20.33 -11.19 -1.63
C ILE A 361 20.01 -11.90 -2.94
N LEU A 362 18.84 -12.55 -3.02
CA LEU A 362 18.40 -13.24 -4.23
C LEU A 362 18.26 -12.31 -5.42
N ASN A 363 17.72 -11.10 -5.21
CA ASN A 363 17.62 -10.07 -6.24
C ASN A 363 19.00 -9.74 -6.83
N LEU A 364 20.01 -9.50 -5.98
CA LEU A 364 21.37 -9.15 -6.43
C LEU A 364 22.06 -10.29 -7.20
N ILE A 365 21.70 -11.54 -6.90
CA ILE A 365 22.23 -12.71 -7.61
C ILE A 365 21.49 -12.90 -8.95
N LEU A 366 20.15 -12.94 -8.91
CA LEU A 366 19.33 -13.34 -10.04
C LEU A 366 19.13 -12.22 -11.08
N ILE A 367 19.32 -10.96 -10.71
CA ILE A 367 19.16 -9.83 -11.62
C ILE A 367 20.15 -9.89 -12.81
N LYS A 368 21.33 -10.45 -12.60
CA LYS A 368 22.39 -10.54 -13.63
C LYS A 368 22.04 -11.52 -14.75
N GLU A 369 21.40 -12.62 -14.42
CA GLU A 369 21.06 -13.71 -15.35
C GLU A 369 19.64 -13.56 -15.92
N PHE A 370 18.68 -13.19 -15.07
CA PHE A 370 17.25 -13.23 -15.39
C PHE A 370 16.60 -11.85 -15.48
N LEU A 371 17.35 -10.76 -15.31
CA LEU A 371 16.84 -9.38 -15.38
C LEU A 371 15.61 -9.20 -14.45
N HIS A 372 14.51 -8.63 -14.98
CA HIS A 372 13.28 -8.39 -14.23
C HIS A 372 12.56 -9.68 -13.79
N VAL A 373 12.75 -10.79 -14.52
CA VAL A 373 12.21 -12.11 -14.11
C VAL A 373 12.94 -12.61 -12.86
N GLY A 374 14.25 -12.29 -12.71
CA GLY A 374 15.02 -12.60 -11.52
C GLY A 374 14.44 -11.98 -10.25
N LEU A 375 13.97 -10.73 -10.33
CA LEU A 375 13.28 -10.06 -9.21
C LEU A 375 11.96 -10.77 -8.84
N ALA A 376 11.23 -11.23 -9.84
CA ALA A 376 9.99 -11.99 -9.64
C ALA A 376 10.25 -13.37 -8.98
N ILE A 377 11.30 -14.08 -9.41
CA ILE A 377 11.74 -15.35 -8.80
C ILE A 377 12.15 -15.13 -7.34
N ALA A 378 13.00 -14.13 -7.08
CA ALA A 378 13.45 -13.80 -5.73
C ALA A 378 12.27 -13.52 -4.79
N THR A 379 11.27 -12.78 -5.26
CA THR A 379 10.04 -12.48 -4.51
C THR A 379 9.25 -13.75 -4.20
N SER A 380 9.13 -14.68 -5.15
CA SER A 380 8.44 -15.95 -4.96
C SER A 380 9.17 -16.86 -3.99
N VAL A 381 10.50 -17.00 -4.13
CA VAL A 381 11.31 -17.84 -3.23
C VAL A 381 11.31 -17.31 -1.80
N SER A 382 11.50 -16.00 -1.63
CA SER A 382 11.47 -15.39 -0.29
C SER A 382 10.09 -15.48 0.38
N ALA A 383 9.00 -15.47 -0.39
CA ALA A 383 7.66 -15.72 0.12
C ALA A 383 7.49 -17.15 0.64
N TRP A 384 8.01 -18.15 -0.08
CA TRP A 384 8.00 -19.54 0.39
C TRP A 384 8.80 -19.73 1.68
N VAL A 385 9.99 -19.12 1.77
CA VAL A 385 10.79 -19.17 3.01
C VAL A 385 10.04 -18.49 4.15
N ASN A 386 9.38 -17.34 3.91
CA ASN A 386 8.55 -16.68 4.91
C ASN A 386 7.41 -17.60 5.39
N ALA A 387 6.67 -18.21 4.46
CA ALA A 387 5.58 -19.13 4.80
C ALA A 387 6.06 -20.33 5.62
N LEU A 388 7.20 -20.92 5.24
CA LEU A 388 7.80 -22.07 5.95
C LEU A 388 8.26 -21.74 7.37
N ILE A 389 8.80 -20.54 7.60
CA ILE A 389 9.23 -20.12 8.95
C ILE A 389 8.02 -19.78 9.84
N LEU A 390 6.92 -19.27 9.25
CA LEU A 390 5.69 -18.99 10.00
C LEU A 390 4.88 -20.26 10.32
N PHE A 391 5.05 -21.33 9.53
CA PHE A 391 4.41 -22.63 9.75
C PHE A 391 5.06 -23.40 10.88
#